data_8a5062715158e082948354bfa72a6130
#
_entry.id   8a5062715158e082948354bfa72a6130
#
_cell.length_a   1.000
_cell.length_b   1.000
_cell.length_c   1.000
_cell.angle_alpha   90.00
_cell.angle_beta   90.00
_cell.angle_gamma   90.00
#
_symmetry.space_group_name_H-M   'P 1'
#
loop_
_entity.id
_entity.type
_entity.pdbx_description
1 polymer ?
#
loop_
_entity_poly.entity_id
_entity_poly.type
_entity_poly.pdbx_seq_one_letter_code
_entity_poly.pdbx_strand_id
1 'polypeptide(L)'
;MKYYSTNHQAPDASLQEAVVKGLASDKGLYMPEVIQSLPQSFYDNIENLSFQEIAYQVADAFFGEDVPADTLKQIVYDTLSFDAPCVKVKENIYSLELFHGPTLAFKDVGGRFMARLLGYFIQKATAASSSGAMAQTIELPREERFISSVTVMALS
;
A
#
# COMPACT_ATOMS: atom_id res chain seq x y z
N MET A 1 -3.73 -3.75 13.37
CA MET A 1 -4.76 -2.67 13.23
C MET A 1 -6.05 -3.25 12.68
N LYS A 2 -7.23 -2.66 12.98
CA LYS A 2 -8.53 -3.06 12.42
C LYS A 2 -8.95 -2.11 11.31
N TYR A 3 -9.72 -2.64 10.35
CA TYR A 3 -10.24 -1.90 9.20
C TYR A 3 -11.76 -2.08 9.14
N TYR A 4 -12.49 -0.98 9.24
CA TYR A 4 -13.95 -0.98 9.15
C TYR A 4 -14.40 -0.68 7.70
N SER A 5 -15.63 -1.08 7.37
CA SER A 5 -16.27 -0.68 6.11
C SER A 5 -16.86 0.72 6.19
N THR A 6 -16.69 1.53 5.15
CA THR A 6 -17.32 2.86 5.06
C THR A 6 -18.85 2.82 5.07
N ASN A 7 -19.47 1.67 4.76
CA ASN A 7 -20.91 1.46 4.86
C ASN A 7 -21.35 0.95 6.26
N HIS A 8 -20.39 0.60 7.14
CA HIS A 8 -20.62 0.17 8.54
C HIS A 8 -21.58 -1.02 8.71
N GLN A 9 -21.77 -1.86 7.69
CA GLN A 9 -22.63 -3.06 7.73
C GLN A 9 -21.85 -4.38 7.63
N ALA A 10 -20.56 -4.31 7.29
CA ALA A 10 -19.66 -5.44 7.28
C ALA A 10 -18.88 -5.53 8.60
N PRO A 11 -18.44 -6.74 9.01
CA PRO A 11 -17.54 -6.88 10.15
C PRO A 11 -16.18 -6.23 9.85
N ASP A 12 -15.47 -5.83 10.91
CA ASP A 12 -14.09 -5.36 10.81
C ASP A 12 -13.19 -6.43 10.21
N ALA A 13 -12.21 -6.01 9.45
CA ALA A 13 -11.24 -6.86 8.78
C ALA A 13 -9.81 -6.58 9.27
N SER A 14 -8.92 -7.56 9.11
CA SER A 14 -7.48 -7.37 9.19
C SER A 14 -6.95 -6.66 7.93
N LEU A 15 -5.73 -6.11 7.98
CA LEU A 15 -5.08 -5.56 6.79
C LEU A 15 -5.00 -6.59 5.66
N GLN A 16 -4.61 -7.83 5.98
CA GLN A 16 -4.53 -8.91 4.99
C GLN A 16 -5.88 -9.14 4.30
N GLU A 17 -6.97 -9.22 5.06
CA GLU A 17 -8.31 -9.39 4.48
C GLU A 17 -8.74 -8.19 3.65
N ALA A 18 -8.49 -6.97 4.12
CA ALA A 18 -8.82 -5.74 3.42
C ALA A 18 -8.10 -5.65 2.06
N VAL A 19 -6.80 -5.98 2.03
CA VAL A 19 -5.99 -5.97 0.81
C VAL A 19 -6.42 -7.07 -0.16
N VAL A 20 -6.67 -8.29 0.33
CA VAL A 20 -7.04 -9.43 -0.52
C VAL A 20 -8.46 -9.29 -1.06
N LYS A 21 -9.41 -8.83 -0.24
CA LYS A 21 -10.82 -8.68 -0.66
C LYS A 21 -11.07 -7.43 -1.50
N GLY A 22 -10.29 -6.37 -1.29
CA GLY A 22 -10.44 -5.08 -1.97
C GLY A 22 -11.66 -4.28 -1.51
N LEU A 23 -12.84 -4.90 -1.44
CA LEU A 23 -14.09 -4.32 -0.93
C LEU A 23 -14.68 -5.16 0.18
N ALA A 24 -15.34 -4.50 1.13
CA ALA A 24 -16.10 -5.16 2.17
C ALA A 24 -17.36 -5.86 1.61
N SER A 25 -17.94 -6.79 2.38
CA SER A 25 -19.13 -7.56 1.96
C SER A 25 -20.36 -6.70 1.69
N ASP A 26 -20.42 -5.52 2.31
CA ASP A 26 -21.44 -4.51 2.11
C ASP A 26 -21.11 -3.50 0.99
N LYS A 27 -20.06 -3.78 0.19
CA LYS A 27 -19.54 -2.95 -0.89
C LYS A 27 -18.91 -1.61 -0.44
N GLY A 28 -18.68 -1.42 0.86
CA GLY A 28 -17.93 -0.30 1.40
C GLY A 28 -16.42 -0.46 1.19
N LEU A 29 -15.70 0.65 1.25
CA LEU A 29 -14.23 0.66 1.26
C LEU A 29 -13.73 0.32 2.67
N TYR A 30 -12.61 -0.37 2.75
CA TYR A 30 -11.93 -0.59 4.02
C TYR A 30 -11.13 0.65 4.43
N MET A 31 -11.35 1.12 5.65
CA MET A 31 -10.64 2.23 6.25
C MET A 31 -10.04 1.82 7.60
N PRO A 32 -8.83 2.27 7.95
CA PRO A 32 -8.25 1.97 9.25
C PRO A 32 -9.09 2.61 10.37
N GLU A 33 -9.25 1.90 11.49
CA GLU A 33 -9.96 2.40 12.67
C GLU A 33 -9.29 3.65 13.26
N VAL A 34 -7.96 3.69 13.20
CA VAL A 34 -7.15 4.81 13.68
C VAL A 34 -6.10 5.17 12.64
N ILE A 35 -6.01 6.46 12.31
CA ILE A 35 -4.88 7.01 11.55
C ILE A 35 -3.91 7.62 12.55
N GLN A 36 -2.73 7.03 12.70
CA GLN A 36 -1.68 7.49 13.59
C GLN A 36 -1.13 8.84 13.12
N SER A 37 -1.10 9.83 14.01
CA SER A 37 -0.46 11.11 13.73
C SER A 37 1.06 10.94 13.75
N LEU A 38 1.73 11.50 12.74
CA LEU A 38 3.18 11.55 12.72
C LEU A 38 3.71 12.51 13.80
N PRO A 39 4.88 12.24 14.40
CA PRO A 39 5.43 13.09 15.45
C PRO A 39 5.85 14.45 14.90
N GLN A 40 5.87 15.49 15.77
CA GLN A 40 6.29 16.84 15.38
C GLN A 40 7.70 16.85 14.77
N SER A 41 8.62 16.02 15.28
CA SER A 41 9.97 15.88 14.75
C SER A 41 10.04 15.44 13.27
N PHE A 42 9.01 14.75 12.77
CA PHE A 42 8.90 14.43 11.34
C PHE A 42 8.68 15.71 10.52
N TYR A 43 7.74 16.54 10.95
CA TYR A 43 7.43 17.81 10.25
C TYR A 43 8.59 18.82 10.34
N ASP A 44 9.27 18.88 11.48
CA ASP A 44 10.41 19.77 11.70
C ASP A 44 11.64 19.42 10.85
N ASN A 45 11.71 18.16 10.37
CA ASN A 45 12.84 17.64 9.59
C ASN A 45 12.47 17.22 8.17
N ILE A 46 11.24 17.43 7.73
CA ILE A 46 10.72 16.88 6.45
C ILE A 46 11.52 17.36 5.23
N GLU A 47 12.08 18.58 5.28
CA GLU A 47 12.89 19.14 4.20
C GLU A 47 14.23 18.39 3.97
N ASN A 48 14.70 17.67 4.97
CA ASN A 48 15.96 16.90 4.90
C ASN A 48 15.72 15.41 4.54
N LEU A 49 14.47 14.98 4.40
CA LEU A 49 14.10 13.61 4.08
C LEU A 49 13.93 13.43 2.57
N SER A 50 14.40 12.31 2.06
CA SER A 50 14.09 11.88 0.70
C SER A 50 12.61 11.54 0.56
N PHE A 51 12.09 11.54 -0.68
CA PHE A 51 10.72 11.14 -0.96
C PHE A 51 10.38 9.74 -0.43
N GLN A 52 11.32 8.79 -0.55
CA GLN A 52 11.17 7.43 -0.04
C GLN A 52 11.13 7.38 1.49
N GLU A 53 11.96 8.18 2.18
CA GLU A 53 11.95 8.24 3.65
C GLU A 53 10.64 8.85 4.17
N ILE A 54 10.13 9.90 3.55
CA ILE A 54 8.81 10.47 3.86
C ILE A 54 7.74 9.41 3.68
N ALA A 55 7.74 8.74 2.53
CA ALA A 55 6.75 7.72 2.21
C ALA A 55 6.81 6.52 3.17
N TYR A 56 8.01 6.11 3.59
CA TYR A 56 8.16 5.04 4.57
C TYR A 56 7.55 5.42 5.94
N GLN A 57 7.81 6.62 6.44
CA GLN A 57 7.23 7.06 7.72
C GLN A 57 5.70 7.16 7.66
N VAL A 58 5.16 7.62 6.53
CA VAL A 58 3.71 7.62 6.31
C VAL A 58 3.17 6.19 6.23
N ALA A 59 3.82 5.30 5.49
CA ALA A 59 3.40 3.91 5.37
C ALA A 59 3.47 3.17 6.71
N ASP A 60 4.48 3.45 7.53
CA ASP A 60 4.63 2.86 8.86
C ASP A 60 3.47 3.26 9.80
N ALA A 61 3.02 4.50 9.74
CA ALA A 61 1.86 4.96 10.49
C ALA A 61 0.54 4.23 10.12
N PHE A 62 0.44 3.70 8.90
CA PHE A 62 -0.74 2.96 8.43
C PHE A 62 -0.60 1.44 8.52
N PHE A 63 0.60 0.90 8.33
CA PHE A 63 0.83 -0.53 8.10
C PHE A 63 1.86 -1.16 9.04
N GLY A 64 2.58 -0.36 9.83
CA GLY A 64 3.67 -0.83 10.69
C GLY A 64 3.27 -1.83 11.76
N GLU A 65 1.99 -1.83 12.19
CA GLU A 65 1.47 -2.87 13.11
C GLU A 65 1.28 -4.24 12.45
N ASP A 66 1.06 -4.27 11.13
CA ASP A 66 0.65 -5.47 10.39
C ASP A 66 1.77 -6.04 9.51
N VAL A 67 2.73 -5.19 9.10
CA VAL A 67 3.83 -5.55 8.20
C VAL A 67 5.17 -5.28 8.88
N PRO A 68 6.10 -6.25 8.91
CA PRO A 68 7.44 -6.03 9.49
C PRO A 68 8.17 -4.84 8.85
N ALA A 69 8.88 -4.05 9.66
CA ALA A 69 9.50 -2.80 9.26
C ALA A 69 10.41 -2.94 8.01
N ASP A 70 11.27 -3.96 7.96
CA ASP A 70 12.16 -4.19 6.81
C ASP A 70 11.38 -4.52 5.54
N THR A 71 10.31 -5.32 5.66
CA THR A 71 9.44 -5.66 4.53
C THR A 71 8.68 -4.43 4.02
N LEU A 72 8.12 -3.65 4.94
CA LEU A 72 7.41 -2.43 4.58
C LEU A 72 8.33 -1.42 3.91
N LYS A 73 9.54 -1.25 4.44
CA LYS A 73 10.56 -0.40 3.83
C LYS A 73 10.91 -0.85 2.41
N GLN A 74 11.12 -2.15 2.20
CA GLN A 74 11.38 -2.69 0.87
C GLN A 74 10.21 -2.42 -0.08
N ILE A 75 8.97 -2.67 0.34
CA ILE A 75 7.76 -2.39 -0.46
C ILE A 75 7.70 -0.91 -0.88
N VAL A 76 7.96 0.02 0.05
CA VAL A 76 7.93 1.46 -0.22
C VAL A 76 9.01 1.86 -1.21
N TYR A 77 10.26 1.43 -0.97
CA TYR A 77 11.41 1.82 -1.80
C TYR A 77 11.30 1.25 -3.22
N ASP A 78 10.84 0.01 -3.36
CA ASP A 78 10.58 -0.59 -4.67
C ASP A 78 9.41 0.07 -5.40
N THR A 79 8.40 0.54 -4.66
CA THR A 79 7.27 1.27 -5.23
C THR A 79 7.72 2.60 -5.80
N LEU A 80 8.46 3.38 -5.01
CA LEU A 80 8.90 4.74 -5.32
C LEU A 80 10.32 4.73 -5.92
N SER A 81 10.51 3.98 -6.99
CA SER A 81 11.77 3.97 -7.77
C SER A 81 11.88 5.16 -8.74
N PHE A 82 11.01 6.14 -8.62
CA PHE A 82 10.94 7.38 -9.41
C PHE A 82 10.57 8.54 -8.48
N ASP A 83 10.92 9.76 -8.90
CA ASP A 83 10.66 10.97 -8.14
C ASP A 83 9.29 11.58 -8.45
N ALA A 84 8.84 12.45 -7.53
CA ALA A 84 7.71 13.35 -7.72
C ALA A 84 8.19 14.79 -7.48
N PRO A 85 8.92 15.40 -8.44
CA PRO A 85 9.52 16.70 -8.26
C PRO A 85 8.48 17.81 -8.20
N CYS A 86 8.76 18.82 -7.37
CA CYS A 86 8.00 20.05 -7.32
C CYS A 86 8.70 21.11 -8.19
N VAL A 87 8.17 21.36 -9.40
CA VAL A 87 8.79 22.24 -10.39
C VAL A 87 8.17 23.63 -10.32
N LYS A 88 9.02 24.66 -10.23
CA LYS A 88 8.57 26.05 -10.25
C LYS A 88 8.11 26.43 -11.66
N VAL A 89 6.83 26.80 -11.80
CA VAL A 89 6.24 27.24 -13.07
C VAL A 89 6.42 28.77 -13.24
N LYS A 90 6.13 29.52 -12.18
CA LYS A 90 6.40 30.96 -12.09
C LYS A 90 6.50 31.40 -10.64
N GLU A 91 6.66 32.66 -10.36
CA GLU A 91 6.74 33.15 -8.99
C GLU A 91 5.51 32.73 -8.17
N ASN A 92 5.74 32.07 -7.02
CA ASN A 92 4.74 31.52 -6.10
C ASN A 92 3.78 30.48 -6.70
N ILE A 93 4.10 29.90 -7.88
CA ILE A 93 3.34 28.80 -8.48
C ILE A 93 4.28 27.63 -8.79
N TYR A 94 3.93 26.46 -8.27
CA TYR A 94 4.67 25.23 -8.44
C TYR A 94 3.75 24.12 -8.94
N SER A 95 4.31 23.21 -9.73
CA SER A 95 3.66 21.99 -10.18
C SER A 95 4.30 20.80 -9.47
N LEU A 96 3.52 20.00 -8.74
CA LEU A 96 3.95 18.69 -8.27
C LEU A 96 3.73 17.69 -9.41
N GLU A 97 4.83 17.20 -9.98
CA GLU A 97 4.78 16.30 -11.14
C GLU A 97 4.65 14.85 -10.69
N LEU A 98 3.48 14.25 -10.90
CA LEU A 98 3.14 12.89 -10.48
C LEU A 98 3.17 11.87 -11.62
N PHE A 99 3.81 12.21 -12.74
CA PHE A 99 3.80 11.41 -13.97
C PHE A 99 5.16 10.80 -14.35
N HIS A 100 6.11 10.72 -13.41
CA HIS A 100 7.45 10.17 -13.64
C HIS A 100 7.53 8.64 -13.46
N GLY A 101 6.44 7.99 -13.09
CA GLY A 101 6.35 6.54 -12.97
C GLY A 101 6.26 5.82 -14.33
N PRO A 102 6.36 4.48 -14.36
CA PRO A 102 6.45 3.70 -15.60
C PRO A 102 5.24 3.83 -16.53
N THR A 103 4.04 4.13 -16.02
CA THR A 103 2.84 4.35 -16.86
C THR A 103 2.54 5.83 -17.12
N LEU A 104 3.42 6.73 -16.66
CA LEU A 104 3.27 8.18 -16.78
C LEU A 104 1.98 8.72 -16.13
N ALA A 105 1.51 8.06 -15.08
CA ALA A 105 0.29 8.43 -14.37
C ALA A 105 0.50 8.37 -12.84
N PHE A 106 -0.17 9.26 -12.10
CA PHE A 106 -0.06 9.33 -10.65
C PHE A 106 -0.46 8.01 -9.95
N LYS A 107 -1.32 7.21 -10.58
CA LYS A 107 -1.74 5.90 -10.07
C LYS A 107 -0.61 4.88 -9.92
N ASP A 108 0.56 5.13 -10.52
CA ASP A 108 1.73 4.26 -10.39
C ASP A 108 2.15 4.08 -8.94
N VAL A 109 2.02 5.11 -8.10
CA VAL A 109 2.32 5.01 -6.67
C VAL A 109 1.37 4.01 -5.99
N GLY A 110 0.06 4.25 -6.07
CA GLY A 110 -0.92 3.40 -5.41
C GLY A 110 -1.00 1.98 -5.99
N GLY A 111 -0.97 1.85 -7.32
CA GLY A 111 -1.05 0.55 -7.99
C GLY A 111 0.15 -0.35 -7.68
N ARG A 112 1.36 0.20 -7.72
CA ARG A 112 2.58 -0.55 -7.39
C ARG A 112 2.66 -0.92 -5.90
N PHE A 113 2.27 0.00 -5.02
CA PHE A 113 2.23 -0.28 -3.59
C PHE A 113 1.23 -1.41 -3.28
N MET A 114 0.01 -1.31 -3.80
CA MET A 114 -1.02 -2.34 -3.63
C MET A 114 -0.56 -3.71 -4.16
N ALA A 115 0.03 -3.77 -5.35
CA ALA A 115 0.51 -5.01 -5.94
C ALA A 115 1.59 -5.68 -5.07
N ARG A 116 2.53 -4.91 -4.51
CA ARG A 116 3.59 -5.44 -3.63
C ARG A 116 3.04 -5.90 -2.29
N LEU A 117 2.14 -5.14 -1.70
CA LEU A 117 1.51 -5.49 -0.44
C LEU A 117 0.66 -6.77 -0.59
N LEU A 118 -0.09 -6.90 -1.67
CA LEU A 118 -0.84 -8.11 -2.00
C LEU A 118 0.11 -9.31 -2.21
N GLY A 119 1.20 -9.13 -2.96
CA GLY A 119 2.23 -10.15 -3.15
C GLY A 119 2.83 -10.65 -1.84
N TYR A 120 3.12 -9.75 -0.91
CA TYR A 120 3.58 -10.10 0.43
C TYR A 120 2.58 -10.99 1.18
N PHE A 121 1.30 -10.64 1.20
CA PHE A 121 0.28 -11.43 1.89
C PHE A 121 0.02 -12.78 1.23
N ILE A 122 0.08 -12.88 -0.10
CA ILE A 122 -0.03 -14.15 -0.82
C ILE A 122 1.14 -15.07 -0.47
N GLN A 123 2.38 -14.57 -0.48
CA GLN A 123 3.56 -15.35 -0.12
C GLN A 123 3.49 -15.84 1.34
N LYS A 124 3.07 -14.97 2.26
CA LYS A 124 2.88 -15.30 3.68
C LYS A 124 1.85 -16.42 3.87
N ALA A 125 0.73 -16.37 3.16
CA ALA A 125 -0.30 -17.40 3.20
C ALA A 125 0.20 -18.75 2.63
N THR A 126 0.95 -18.71 1.52
CA THR A 126 1.53 -19.91 0.89
C THR A 126 2.58 -20.56 1.80
N ALA A 127 3.45 -19.78 2.43
CA ALA A 127 4.44 -20.28 3.38
C ALA A 127 3.78 -20.94 4.62
N ALA A 128 2.70 -20.36 5.14
CA ALA A 128 1.94 -20.94 6.23
C ALA A 128 1.28 -22.29 5.84
N SER A 129 0.80 -22.42 4.61
CA SER A 129 0.21 -23.64 4.07
C SER A 129 1.24 -24.76 3.89
N SER A 130 2.45 -24.45 3.48
CA SER A 130 3.54 -25.43 3.30
C SER A 130 4.13 -25.94 4.62
N SER A 131 3.95 -25.20 5.72
CA SER A 131 4.41 -25.59 7.06
C SER A 131 3.41 -26.43 7.88
N GLY A 132 2.33 -26.94 7.27
CA GLY A 132 1.37 -27.85 7.92
C GLY A 132 0.30 -27.15 8.78
N ALA A 133 0.25 -25.84 8.84
CA ALA A 133 -0.89 -25.10 9.37
C ALA A 133 -2.02 -25.13 8.32
N MET A 134 -3.20 -25.61 8.72
CA MET A 134 -4.37 -25.80 7.87
C MET A 134 -4.63 -24.59 6.95
N ALA A 135 -4.43 -24.80 5.66
CA ALA A 135 -4.67 -23.80 4.64
C ALA A 135 -6.16 -23.44 4.62
N GLN A 136 -6.52 -22.24 5.03
CA GLN A 136 -7.68 -21.59 4.45
C GLN A 136 -7.29 -21.23 3.01
N THR A 137 -7.79 -22.01 2.07
CA THR A 137 -7.67 -21.71 0.65
C THR A 137 -8.30 -20.33 0.42
N ILE A 138 -7.49 -19.33 0.14
CA ILE A 138 -7.99 -18.04 -0.32
C ILE A 138 -8.45 -18.29 -1.76
N GLU A 139 -9.75 -18.61 -1.93
CA GLU A 139 -10.37 -18.59 -3.25
C GLU A 139 -10.41 -17.14 -3.73
N LEU A 140 -9.48 -16.79 -4.62
CA LEU A 140 -9.50 -15.51 -5.32
C LEU A 140 -10.76 -15.47 -6.22
N PRO A 141 -11.63 -14.45 -6.10
CA PRO A 141 -12.77 -14.29 -6.99
C PRO A 141 -12.33 -14.27 -8.47
N ARG A 142 -13.17 -14.78 -9.37
CA ARG A 142 -12.83 -14.91 -10.82
C ARG A 142 -12.46 -13.58 -11.51
N GLU A 143 -12.85 -12.45 -10.95
CA GLU A 143 -12.51 -11.11 -11.43
C GLU A 143 -11.06 -10.69 -11.15
N GLU A 144 -10.37 -11.39 -10.26
CA GLU A 144 -9.00 -11.07 -9.82
C GLU A 144 -7.90 -11.61 -10.74
N ARG A 145 -8.23 -12.32 -11.82
CA ARG A 145 -7.23 -12.66 -12.85
C ARG A 145 -6.63 -11.42 -13.52
N PHE A 146 -7.27 -10.27 -13.39
CA PHE A 146 -6.74 -9.01 -13.89
C PHE A 146 -5.60 -8.48 -13.00
N ILE A 147 -5.68 -8.72 -11.69
CA ILE A 147 -4.64 -8.30 -10.72
C ILE A 147 -3.41 -9.22 -10.83
N SER A 148 -3.60 -10.52 -11.09
CA SER A 148 -2.46 -11.45 -11.28
C SER A 148 -1.64 -11.12 -12.53
N SER A 149 -2.25 -10.60 -13.60
CA SER A 149 -1.53 -10.13 -14.79
C SER A 149 -0.73 -8.84 -14.52
N VAL A 150 -1.23 -7.96 -13.66
CA VAL A 150 -0.51 -6.75 -13.21
C VAL A 150 0.67 -7.13 -12.30
N THR A 151 0.51 -8.16 -11.46
CA THR A 151 1.59 -8.66 -10.59
C THR A 151 2.73 -9.30 -11.40
N VAL A 152 2.43 -10.04 -12.47
CA VAL A 152 3.45 -10.62 -13.37
C VAL A 152 4.20 -9.54 -14.14
N MET A 153 3.53 -8.46 -14.57
CA MET A 153 4.20 -7.31 -15.22
C MET A 153 5.04 -6.45 -14.28
N ALA A 154 4.80 -6.49 -12.97
CA ALA A 154 5.58 -5.74 -11.99
C ALA A 154 6.82 -6.50 -11.48
N LEU A 155 6.96 -7.80 -11.82
CA LEU A 155 8.07 -8.67 -11.43
C LEU A 155 9.01 -9.01 -12.62
N SER A 156 8.71 -8.57 -13.81
CA SER A 156 9.57 -8.61 -15.00
C SER A 156 10.17 -7.24 -15.27
#